data_c36834cc003f62f3f5bb4a5040acc9c1
#
_entry.id   c36834cc003f62f3f5bb4a5040acc9c1
#
_cell.length_a   1.000
_cell.length_b   1.000
_cell.length_c   1.000
_cell.angle_alpha   90.00
_cell.angle_beta   90.00
_cell.angle_gamma   90.00
#
_symmetry.space_group_name_H-M   'P 1'
#
loop_
_entity.id
_entity.type
_entity.pdbx_description
1 polymer ?
#
loop_
_entity_poly.entity_id
_entity_poly.type
_entity_poly.pdbx_seq_one_letter_code
_entity_poly.pdbx_strand_id
1 'polypeptide(L)'
;MSVYTYEDLSVGKIGYVEKTITESDVNAYTGLTGDFNWLHVDEIRAKQRRFKARIVHGMFLAGLISNVVGNLMPGPGTCYVNQNMKFLKPCYINDTIKAQAEVVEKLPRG
;
A
#
# COMPACT_ATOMS: atom_id res chain seq x y z
N MET A 1 -14.64 11.28 -7.53
CA MET A 1 -13.46 10.60 -8.09
C MET A 1 -13.52 10.67 -9.62
N SER A 2 -12.37 10.87 -10.23
CA SER A 2 -12.26 10.87 -11.68
C SER A 2 -12.29 9.45 -12.23
N VAL A 3 -12.87 9.28 -13.41
CA VAL A 3 -12.86 8.02 -14.15
C VAL A 3 -12.01 8.25 -15.40
N TYR A 4 -10.96 7.46 -15.57
CA TYR A 4 -10.09 7.56 -16.74
C TYR A 4 -10.43 6.45 -17.74
N THR A 5 -10.45 6.80 -19.03
CA THR A 5 -10.52 5.81 -20.11
C THR A 5 -9.10 5.39 -20.48
N TYR A 6 -8.98 4.34 -21.28
CA TYR A 6 -7.69 3.91 -21.82
C TYR A 6 -6.96 5.06 -22.53
N GLU A 7 -7.70 5.86 -23.28
CA GLU A 7 -7.15 6.99 -24.05
C GLU A 7 -6.68 8.14 -23.16
N ASP A 8 -7.28 8.29 -21.99
CA ASP A 8 -6.90 9.34 -21.02
C ASP A 8 -5.55 9.06 -20.34
N LEU A 9 -5.12 7.80 -20.36
CA LEU A 9 -3.88 7.41 -19.71
C LEU A 9 -2.71 7.59 -20.65
N SER A 10 -1.62 8.13 -20.15
CA SER A 10 -0.37 8.26 -20.89
C SER A 10 0.77 7.74 -20.03
N VAL A 11 1.80 7.20 -20.66
CA VAL A 11 3.01 6.78 -19.96
C VAL A 11 3.56 7.99 -19.19
N GLY A 12 3.88 7.78 -17.93
CA GLY A 12 4.34 8.83 -17.02
C GLY A 12 3.25 9.46 -16.15
N LYS A 13 1.97 9.16 -16.42
CA LYS A 13 0.88 9.68 -15.59
C LYS A 13 0.96 9.07 -14.19
N ILE A 14 0.84 9.91 -13.17
CA ILE A 14 1.03 9.55 -11.77
C ILE A 14 -0.24 9.85 -10.97
N GLY A 15 -0.57 8.97 -10.05
CA GLY A 15 -1.55 9.22 -8.99
C GLY A 15 -0.96 8.79 -7.66
N TYR A 16 -1.36 9.43 -6.57
CA TYR A 16 -0.82 9.12 -5.26
C TYR A 16 -1.76 9.48 -4.12
N VAL A 17 -1.51 8.88 -2.96
CA VAL A 17 -2.10 9.29 -1.68
C VAL A 17 -1.00 9.31 -0.64
N GLU A 18 -1.17 10.12 0.39
CA GLU A 18 -0.31 10.13 1.55
C GLU A 18 -1.12 9.77 2.78
N LYS A 19 -0.53 9.01 3.68
CA LYS A 19 -1.18 8.59 4.93
C LYS A 19 -0.16 8.38 6.01
N THR A 20 -0.46 8.90 7.21
CA THR A 20 0.27 8.55 8.42
C THR A 20 -0.34 7.25 8.96
N ILE A 21 0.50 6.23 9.12
CA ILE A 21 0.05 4.92 9.63
C ILE A 21 0.02 4.98 11.15
N THR A 22 -1.16 4.87 11.72
CA THR A 22 -1.35 4.93 13.16
C THR A 22 -1.34 3.54 13.81
N GLU A 23 -1.19 3.50 15.13
CA GLU A 23 -1.33 2.26 15.88
C GLU A 23 -2.72 1.64 15.67
N SER A 24 -3.76 2.47 15.65
CA SER A 24 -5.12 2.00 15.37
C SER A 24 -5.23 1.32 14.00
N ASP A 25 -4.55 1.85 13.00
CA ASP A 25 -4.53 1.26 11.67
C ASP A 25 -3.92 -0.14 11.69
N VAL A 26 -2.79 -0.30 12.35
CA VAL A 26 -2.10 -1.59 12.47
C VAL A 26 -2.97 -2.59 13.24
N ASN A 27 -3.57 -2.16 14.34
CA ASN A 27 -4.44 -3.02 15.13
C ASN A 27 -5.68 -3.45 14.33
N ALA A 28 -6.27 -2.54 13.57
CA ALA A 28 -7.42 -2.84 12.72
C ALA A 28 -7.05 -3.86 11.64
N TYR A 29 -5.93 -3.67 10.97
CA TYR A 29 -5.45 -4.59 9.94
C TYR A 29 -5.19 -5.99 10.52
N THR A 30 -4.54 -6.04 11.68
CA THR A 30 -4.30 -7.28 12.42
C THR A 30 -5.62 -8.02 12.70
N GLY A 31 -6.63 -7.29 13.17
CA GLY A 31 -7.93 -7.88 13.47
C GLY A 31 -8.68 -8.36 12.24
N LEU A 32 -8.59 -7.62 11.14
CA LEU A 32 -9.28 -7.95 9.89
C LEU A 32 -8.65 -9.17 9.20
N THR A 33 -7.34 -9.30 9.25
CA THR A 33 -6.62 -10.37 8.52
C THR A 33 -6.31 -11.58 9.39
N GLY A 34 -6.29 -11.42 10.72
CA GLY A 34 -5.80 -12.45 11.63
C GLY A 34 -4.29 -12.55 11.69
N ASP A 35 -3.56 -11.58 11.13
CA ASP A 35 -2.10 -11.58 11.14
C ASP A 35 -1.57 -10.95 12.44
N PHE A 36 -1.46 -11.78 13.47
CA PHE A 36 -1.00 -11.40 14.80
C PHE A 36 0.48 -11.65 15.03
N ASN A 37 1.28 -11.67 13.97
CA ASN A 37 2.72 -11.83 14.12
C ASN A 37 3.23 -10.81 15.13
N TRP A 38 4.02 -11.26 16.13
CA TRP A 38 4.51 -10.40 17.22
C TRP A 38 5.26 -9.16 16.72
N LEU A 39 5.86 -9.25 15.57
CA LEU A 39 6.58 -8.16 14.91
C LEU A 39 5.71 -6.91 14.73
N HIS A 40 4.41 -7.10 14.58
CA HIS A 40 3.45 -6.01 14.36
C HIS A 40 2.69 -5.61 15.63
N VAL A 41 2.53 -6.53 16.58
CA VAL A 41 1.60 -6.33 17.70
C VAL A 41 2.25 -6.27 19.08
N ASP A 42 3.44 -6.84 19.26
CA ASP A 42 4.12 -6.95 20.56
C ASP A 42 5.27 -5.96 20.63
N GLU A 43 5.01 -4.80 21.24
CA GLU A 43 6.01 -3.74 21.35
C GLU A 43 7.24 -4.17 22.17
N ILE A 44 7.02 -4.89 23.26
CA ILE A 44 8.12 -5.32 24.14
C ILE A 44 9.05 -6.26 23.40
N ARG A 45 8.48 -7.25 22.72
CA ARG A 45 9.25 -8.23 21.95
C ARG A 45 9.91 -7.59 20.75
N ALA A 46 9.21 -6.70 20.04
CA ALA A 46 9.75 -6.00 18.88
C ALA A 46 10.96 -5.13 19.23
N LYS A 47 10.93 -4.46 20.39
CA LYS A 47 12.07 -3.65 20.89
C LYS A 47 13.33 -4.46 21.06
N GLN A 48 13.23 -5.76 21.36
CA GLN A 48 14.35 -6.66 21.59
C GLN A 48 14.87 -7.32 20.33
N ARG A 49 14.28 -7.03 19.18
CA ARG A 49 14.57 -7.70 17.92
C ARG A 49 15.12 -6.71 16.88
N ARG A 50 15.32 -7.21 15.67
CA ARG A 50 16.03 -6.54 14.59
C ARG A 50 15.59 -5.09 14.33
N PHE A 51 14.27 -4.84 14.28
CA PHE A 51 13.75 -3.54 13.89
C PHE A 51 13.58 -2.57 15.05
N LYS A 52 13.71 -3.05 16.29
CA LYS A 52 13.68 -2.24 17.52
C LYS A 52 12.33 -1.58 17.84
N ALA A 53 11.30 -1.84 17.05
CA ALA A 53 9.95 -1.34 17.26
C ALA A 53 8.97 -2.17 16.44
N ARG A 54 7.67 -2.00 16.72
CA ARG A 54 6.62 -2.62 15.90
C ARG A 54 6.69 -2.03 14.49
N ILE A 55 6.62 -2.91 13.49
CA ILE A 55 6.57 -2.49 12.09
C ILE A 55 5.19 -2.73 11.52
N VAL A 56 4.85 -1.95 10.49
CA VAL A 56 3.60 -2.06 9.76
C VAL A 56 3.66 -3.29 8.85
N HIS A 57 2.55 -4.00 8.71
CA HIS A 57 2.45 -5.14 7.78
C HIS A 57 2.75 -4.66 6.35
N GLY A 58 3.64 -5.36 5.66
CA GLY A 58 3.94 -5.03 4.26
C GLY A 58 2.70 -5.07 3.38
N MET A 59 1.83 -6.05 3.59
CA MET A 59 0.58 -6.18 2.82
C MET A 59 -0.43 -5.07 3.12
N PHE A 60 -0.36 -4.44 4.29
CA PHE A 60 -1.13 -3.23 4.57
C PHE A 60 -0.70 -2.10 3.62
N LEU A 61 0.61 -1.92 3.46
CA LEU A 61 1.15 -0.91 2.54
C LEU A 61 0.74 -1.19 1.09
N ALA A 62 0.71 -2.45 0.70
CA ALA A 62 0.20 -2.86 -0.60
C ALA A 62 -1.27 -2.46 -0.78
N GLY A 63 -2.06 -2.48 0.29
CA GLY A 63 -3.44 -2.02 0.28
C GLY A 63 -3.58 -0.54 -0.06
N LEU A 64 -2.62 0.29 0.35
CA LEU A 64 -2.60 1.71 -0.03
C LEU A 64 -2.37 1.89 -1.53
N ILE A 65 -1.53 1.05 -2.12
CA ILE A 65 -1.32 1.05 -3.57
C ILE A 65 -2.61 0.63 -4.28
N SER A 66 -3.30 -0.37 -3.75
CA SER A 66 -4.61 -0.79 -4.28
C SER A 66 -5.61 0.37 -4.28
N ASN A 67 -5.61 1.18 -3.22
CA ASN A 67 -6.46 2.36 -3.15
C ASN A 67 -6.15 3.36 -4.27
N VAL A 68 -4.88 3.64 -4.51
CA VAL A 68 -4.46 4.55 -5.59
C VAL A 68 -4.94 4.02 -6.94
N VAL A 69 -4.65 2.76 -7.23
CA VAL A 69 -4.97 2.14 -8.52
C VAL A 69 -6.48 2.02 -8.72
N GLY A 70 -7.20 1.64 -7.68
CA GLY A 70 -8.64 1.39 -7.78
C GLY A 70 -9.52 2.63 -7.73
N ASN A 71 -9.06 3.69 -7.07
CA ASN A 71 -9.90 4.87 -6.83
C ASN A 71 -9.40 6.15 -7.48
N LEU A 72 -8.11 6.25 -7.79
CA LEU A 72 -7.51 7.49 -8.27
C LEU A 72 -6.93 7.40 -9.67
N MET A 73 -6.04 6.43 -9.92
CA MET A 73 -5.34 6.34 -11.20
C MET A 73 -4.85 4.90 -11.44
N PRO A 74 -5.41 4.15 -12.38
CA PRO A 74 -6.44 4.51 -13.38
C PRO A 74 -7.82 4.82 -12.81
N GLY A 75 -8.14 4.35 -11.59
CA GLY A 75 -9.38 4.69 -10.94
C GLY A 75 -10.47 3.64 -11.06
N PRO A 76 -11.73 4.02 -10.76
CA PRO A 76 -12.84 3.07 -10.69
C PRO A 76 -12.97 2.20 -11.94
N GLY A 77 -13.20 0.92 -11.72
CA GLY A 77 -13.30 -0.08 -12.81
C GLY A 77 -11.99 -0.79 -13.10
N THR A 78 -10.89 -0.38 -12.50
CA THR A 78 -9.59 -1.05 -12.66
C THR A 78 -9.63 -2.42 -12.02
N CYS A 79 -9.16 -3.43 -12.75
CA CYS A 79 -9.00 -4.79 -12.26
C CYS A 79 -7.52 -5.16 -12.23
N TYR A 80 -7.06 -5.68 -11.10
CA TYR A 80 -5.73 -6.26 -11.02
C TYR A 80 -5.68 -7.56 -11.80
N VAL A 81 -4.65 -7.72 -12.60
CA VAL A 81 -4.38 -8.97 -13.31
C VAL A 81 -3.19 -9.68 -12.68
N ASN A 82 -2.19 -8.91 -12.26
CA ASN A 82 -0.96 -9.45 -11.72
C ASN A 82 -0.29 -8.44 -10.81
N GLN A 83 0.49 -8.92 -9.83
CA GLN A 83 1.21 -8.04 -8.92
C GLN A 83 2.50 -8.70 -8.45
N ASN A 84 3.56 -7.90 -8.40
CA ASN A 84 4.84 -8.31 -7.85
C ASN A 84 5.31 -7.21 -6.89
N MET A 85 5.80 -7.59 -5.72
CA MET A 85 6.20 -6.65 -4.68
C MET A 85 7.53 -7.02 -4.06
N LYS A 86 8.30 -5.99 -3.70
CA LYS A 86 9.51 -6.14 -2.88
C LYS A 86 9.40 -5.19 -1.69
N PHE A 87 9.71 -5.69 -0.50
CA PHE A 87 9.68 -4.92 0.73
C PHE A 87 11.12 -4.56 1.08
N LEU A 88 11.52 -3.34 0.77
CA LEU A 88 12.92 -2.91 0.84
C LEU A 88 13.30 -2.33 2.21
N LYS A 89 12.36 -1.71 2.90
CA LYS A 89 12.59 -1.06 4.19
C LYS A 89 11.37 -1.25 5.09
N PRO A 90 11.57 -1.33 6.43
CA PRO A 90 10.44 -1.37 7.35
C PRO A 90 9.73 -0.02 7.39
N CYS A 91 8.41 -0.07 7.59
CA CYS A 91 7.60 1.10 7.91
C CYS A 91 7.22 0.99 9.38
N TYR A 92 7.40 2.05 10.13
CA TYR A 92 7.09 2.10 11.56
C TYR A 92 5.75 2.78 11.80
N ILE A 93 5.14 2.47 12.95
CA ILE A 93 3.92 3.17 13.38
C ILE A 93 4.25 4.67 13.47
N ASN A 94 3.34 5.50 12.99
CA ASN A 94 3.45 6.96 12.88
C ASN A 94 4.31 7.47 11.71
N ASP A 95 4.85 6.58 10.89
CA ASP A 95 5.45 7.01 9.62
C ASP A 95 4.36 7.51 8.68
N THR A 96 4.67 8.56 7.93
CA THR A 96 3.82 9.04 6.85
C THR A 96 4.31 8.44 5.53
N ILE A 97 3.41 7.74 4.85
CA ILE A 97 3.71 6.98 3.65
C ILE A 97 3.06 7.65 2.45
N LYS A 98 3.82 7.75 1.37
CA LYS A 98 3.28 8.12 0.06
C LYS A 98 3.15 6.86 -0.79
N ALA A 99 1.91 6.51 -1.15
CA ALA A 99 1.64 5.44 -2.09
C ALA A 99 1.44 6.07 -3.47
N GLN A 100 2.22 5.65 -4.44
CA GLN A 100 2.23 6.27 -5.77
C GLN A 100 2.16 5.20 -6.85
N ALA A 101 1.37 5.46 -7.88
CA ALA A 101 1.31 4.64 -9.07
C ALA A 101 1.64 5.48 -10.30
N GLU A 102 2.39 4.89 -11.21
CA GLU A 102 2.78 5.54 -12.45
C GLU A 102 2.51 4.59 -13.62
N VAL A 103 1.94 5.12 -14.69
CA VAL A 103 1.77 4.36 -15.93
C VAL A 103 3.13 4.23 -16.60
N VAL A 104 3.65 3.02 -16.68
CA VAL A 104 4.97 2.76 -17.28
C VAL A 104 4.86 2.18 -18.68
N GLU A 105 3.73 1.55 -19.00
CA GLU A 105 3.50 0.94 -20.30
C GLU A 105 2.00 0.81 -20.56
N LYS A 106 1.61 1.00 -21.81
CA LYS A 106 0.24 0.74 -22.26
C LYS A 106 0.27 -0.41 -23.25
N LEU A 107 -0.43 -1.48 -22.92
CA LEU A 107 -0.53 -2.64 -23.81
C LEU A 107 -1.61 -2.39 -24.85
N PRO A 108 -1.54 -3.08 -26.02
CA PRO A 108 -2.60 -2.97 -27.02
C PRO A 108 -3.96 -3.29 -26.40
N ARG A 109 -4.94 -2.46 -26.75
CA ARG A 109 -6.32 -2.66 -26.32
C ARG A 109 -6.91 -3.86 -27.04
N GLY A 110 -7.45 -4.82 -26.27
CA GLY A 110 -8.00 -6.01 -26.90
C GLY A 110 -8.70 -6.96 -26.00
#